data_9601e2447ca082c8db734d475fd99528
#
_entry.id   9601e2447ca082c8db734d475fd99528
#
_cell.length_a   1.000
_cell.length_b   1.000
_cell.length_c   1.000
_cell.angle_alpha   90.00
_cell.angle_beta   90.00
_cell.angle_gamma   90.00
#
_symmetry.space_group_name_H-M   'P 1'
#
loop_
_entity.id
_entity.type
_entity.pdbx_description
1 polymer ?
#
loop_
_entity_poly.entity_id
_entity_poly.type
_entity_poly.pdbx_seq_one_letter_code
_entity_poly.pdbx_strand_id
1 'polypeptide(L)'
;MTFGMNATHNIAEWIPQRPPFVFIDTIVDVSEEHALTQFTIPADCVLVSDGCLSLAGLMEHAAQTCAARAGWVQRQQGQQVKIGYIGAVKQMQTTRLPHVGETLTTEARVIQQVLNISLVDCITRVGDELIATTTLKLATID
;
A
#
# COMPACT_ATOMS: atom_id res chain seq x y z
N MET A 1 8.20 14.12 17.20
CA MET A 1 8.31 12.65 17.04
C MET A 1 6.98 12.05 16.70
N THR A 2 6.93 11.25 15.67
CA THR A 2 5.70 10.61 15.23
C THR A 2 5.63 9.21 15.81
N PHE A 3 4.49 8.84 16.38
CA PHE A 3 4.27 7.50 16.89
C PHE A 3 3.54 6.69 15.85
N GLY A 4 4.10 5.55 15.47
CA GLY A 4 3.41 4.57 14.67
C GLY A 4 2.40 3.80 15.52
N MET A 5 1.49 3.10 14.87
CA MET A 5 0.62 2.16 15.55
C MET A 5 1.28 0.78 15.57
N ASN A 6 0.85 -0.06 16.52
CA ASN A 6 1.24 -1.46 16.54
C ASN A 6 0.63 -2.20 15.34
N ALA A 7 1.22 -3.34 15.00
CA ALA A 7 0.73 -4.18 13.91
C ALA A 7 -0.77 -4.48 14.08
N THR A 8 -1.51 -4.40 12.99
CA THR A 8 -2.95 -4.70 13.00
C THR A 8 -3.36 -5.46 11.74
N HIS A 9 -4.35 -6.35 11.92
CA HIS A 9 -5.04 -7.04 10.85
C HIS A 9 -6.41 -6.43 10.55
N ASN A 10 -6.80 -5.37 11.25
CA ASN A 10 -8.10 -4.74 11.07
C ASN A 10 -8.03 -3.69 9.96
N ILE A 11 -7.81 -4.18 8.75
CA ILE A 11 -7.49 -3.36 7.58
C ILE A 11 -8.65 -2.42 7.23
N ALA A 12 -9.89 -2.87 7.39
CA ALA A 12 -11.08 -2.11 7.01
C ALA A 12 -11.21 -0.76 7.73
N GLU A 13 -10.55 -0.61 8.90
CA GLU A 13 -10.55 0.66 9.62
C GLU A 13 -9.68 1.72 8.97
N TRP A 14 -8.72 1.31 8.13
CA TRP A 14 -7.65 2.20 7.67
C TRP A 14 -7.67 2.47 6.18
N ILE A 15 -8.33 1.62 5.39
CA ILE A 15 -8.43 1.80 3.94
C ILE A 15 -9.89 1.73 3.49
N PRO A 16 -10.24 2.41 2.38
CA PRO A 16 -11.61 2.38 1.85
C PRO A 16 -11.93 1.13 1.05
N GLN A 17 -10.92 0.42 0.54
CA GLN A 17 -11.10 -0.77 -0.29
C GLN A 17 -11.76 -1.89 0.52
N ARG A 18 -12.53 -2.74 -0.17
CA ARG A 18 -13.26 -3.86 0.43
C ARG A 18 -13.07 -5.12 -0.41
N PRO A 19 -13.24 -6.31 0.19
CA PRO A 19 -13.13 -7.55 -0.57
C PRO A 19 -14.03 -7.53 -1.81
N PRO A 20 -13.59 -8.13 -2.94
CA PRO A 20 -12.37 -8.92 -3.12
C PRO A 20 -11.10 -8.11 -3.45
N PHE A 21 -11.13 -6.79 -3.29
CA PHE A 21 -10.04 -5.89 -3.66
C PHE A 21 -9.27 -5.39 -2.44
N VAL A 22 -9.05 -6.25 -1.44
CA VAL A 22 -8.17 -5.93 -0.31
C VAL A 22 -6.85 -6.67 -0.52
N PHE A 23 -5.77 -5.91 -0.65
CA PHE A 23 -4.44 -6.43 -0.99
C PHE A 23 -3.42 -6.13 0.11
N ILE A 24 -3.89 -6.07 1.34
CA ILE A 24 -3.08 -5.95 2.55
C ILE A 24 -3.66 -6.89 3.59
N ASP A 25 -2.80 -7.69 4.23
CA ASP A 25 -3.22 -8.54 5.36
C ASP A 25 -2.93 -7.88 6.70
N THR A 26 -1.81 -7.18 6.78
CA THR A 26 -1.31 -6.62 8.02
C THR A 26 -0.72 -5.25 7.77
N ILE A 27 -1.09 -4.27 8.57
CA ILE A 27 -0.37 -3.01 8.69
C ILE A 27 0.63 -3.24 9.82
N VAL A 28 1.92 -3.34 9.47
CA VAL A 28 2.98 -3.66 10.43
C VAL A 28 3.36 -2.43 11.22
N ASP A 29 3.45 -1.29 10.54
CA ASP A 29 3.81 -0.02 11.15
C ASP A 29 3.27 1.11 10.28
N VAL A 30 2.92 2.22 10.90
CA VAL A 30 2.43 3.41 10.19
C VAL A 30 2.71 4.66 11.01
N SER A 31 3.05 5.73 10.30
CA SER A 31 3.29 7.06 10.87
C SER A 31 2.86 8.12 9.87
N GLU A 32 3.10 9.38 10.19
CA GLU A 32 2.76 10.49 9.27
C GLU A 32 3.49 10.41 7.94
N GLU A 33 4.68 9.80 7.91
CA GLU A 33 5.55 9.82 6.74
C GLU A 33 5.75 8.45 6.12
N HIS A 34 5.24 7.39 6.75
CA HIS A 34 5.69 6.03 6.44
C HIS A 34 4.59 5.02 6.74
N ALA A 35 4.54 3.97 5.92
CA ALA A 35 3.76 2.78 6.22
C ALA A 35 4.54 1.54 5.80
N LEU A 36 4.36 0.47 6.56
CA LEU A 36 4.93 -0.84 6.27
C LEU A 36 3.79 -1.85 6.36
N THR A 37 3.54 -2.57 5.28
CA THR A 37 2.44 -3.53 5.21
C THR A 37 2.91 -4.87 4.68
N GLN A 38 2.10 -5.89 4.90
CA GLN A 38 2.32 -7.23 4.37
C GLN A 38 1.06 -7.75 3.69
N PHE A 39 1.27 -8.57 2.67
CA PHE A 39 0.22 -9.25 1.92
C PHE A 39 0.72 -10.60 1.46
N THR A 40 0.12 -11.68 1.95
CA THR A 40 0.38 -13.02 1.45
C THR A 40 -0.59 -13.28 0.30
N ILE A 41 -0.05 -13.59 -0.88
CA ILE A 41 -0.83 -13.67 -2.11
C ILE A 41 -1.70 -14.93 -2.09
N PRO A 42 -3.04 -14.81 -1.98
CA PRO A 42 -3.92 -15.98 -2.00
C PRO A 42 -4.14 -16.47 -3.43
N ALA A 43 -4.41 -17.76 -3.57
CA ALA A 43 -4.64 -18.38 -4.88
C ALA A 43 -5.88 -17.82 -5.59
N ASP A 44 -6.88 -17.37 -4.82
CA ASP A 44 -8.15 -16.82 -5.35
C ASP A 44 -8.15 -15.29 -5.49
N CYS A 45 -6.99 -14.67 -5.37
CA CYS A 45 -6.88 -13.23 -5.56
C CYS A 45 -7.28 -12.84 -6.98
N VAL A 46 -8.10 -11.79 -7.10
CA VAL A 46 -8.69 -11.37 -8.38
C VAL A 46 -7.67 -10.90 -9.42
N LEU A 47 -6.46 -10.53 -8.99
CA LEU A 47 -5.39 -10.06 -9.87
C LEU A 47 -4.24 -11.07 -9.99
N VAL A 48 -4.48 -12.33 -9.64
CA VAL A 48 -3.56 -13.44 -9.89
C VAL A 48 -3.89 -14.06 -11.24
N SER A 49 -2.85 -14.32 -12.04
CA SER A 49 -2.94 -15.01 -13.32
C SER A 49 -1.71 -15.91 -13.46
N ASP A 50 -1.94 -17.16 -13.87
CA ASP A 50 -0.87 -18.16 -14.07
C ASP A 50 0.00 -18.35 -12.82
N GLY A 51 -0.63 -18.33 -11.63
CA GLY A 51 0.05 -18.56 -10.36
C GLY A 51 0.86 -17.38 -9.84
N CYS A 52 0.77 -16.23 -10.49
CA CYS A 52 1.51 -15.03 -10.11
C CYS A 52 0.58 -13.84 -9.93
N LEU A 53 0.93 -12.98 -8.98
CA LEU A 53 0.27 -11.67 -8.88
C LEU A 53 0.68 -10.82 -10.07
N SER A 54 -0.29 -10.23 -10.74
CA SER A 54 -0.04 -9.38 -11.91
C SER A 54 0.64 -8.06 -11.51
N LEU A 55 1.16 -7.33 -12.51
CA LEU A 55 1.70 -5.99 -12.28
C LEU A 55 0.63 -5.07 -11.68
N ALA A 56 -0.61 -5.17 -12.16
CA ALA A 56 -1.72 -4.43 -11.59
C ALA A 56 -1.94 -4.77 -10.11
N GLY A 57 -1.77 -6.03 -9.73
CA GLY A 57 -1.86 -6.46 -8.34
C GLY A 57 -0.75 -5.90 -7.46
N LEU A 58 0.47 -5.85 -7.98
CA LEU A 58 1.59 -5.19 -7.29
C LEU A 58 1.31 -3.71 -7.07
N MET A 59 0.80 -3.03 -8.08
CA MET A 59 0.46 -1.63 -8.01
C MET A 59 -0.66 -1.37 -7.00
N GLU A 60 -1.69 -2.21 -7.02
CA GLU A 60 -2.81 -2.10 -6.08
C GLU A 60 -2.36 -2.30 -4.64
N HIS A 61 -1.49 -3.28 -4.38
CA HIS A 61 -0.93 -3.51 -3.05
C HIS A 61 -0.14 -2.27 -2.57
N ALA A 62 0.72 -1.72 -3.43
CA ALA A 62 1.50 -0.52 -3.10
C ALA A 62 0.57 0.68 -2.83
N ALA A 63 -0.45 0.86 -3.65
CA ALA A 63 -1.42 1.94 -3.47
C ALA A 63 -2.18 1.81 -2.16
N GLN A 64 -2.57 0.58 -1.78
CA GLN A 64 -3.25 0.35 -0.50
C GLN A 64 -2.33 0.57 0.69
N THR A 65 -1.04 0.30 0.55
CA THR A 65 -0.07 0.66 1.58
C THR A 65 -0.05 2.18 1.81
N CYS A 66 -0.08 2.94 0.73
CA CYS A 66 -0.20 4.40 0.80
C CYS A 66 -1.53 4.83 1.42
N ALA A 67 -2.63 4.17 1.06
CA ALA A 67 -3.96 4.45 1.62
C ALA A 67 -3.98 4.21 3.14
N ALA A 68 -3.31 3.16 3.61
CA ALA A 68 -3.22 2.87 5.04
C ALA A 68 -2.56 4.01 5.81
N ARG A 69 -1.47 4.57 5.27
CA ARG A 69 -0.82 5.73 5.88
C ARG A 69 -1.75 6.94 5.89
N ALA A 70 -2.36 7.23 4.74
CA ALA A 70 -3.27 8.36 4.64
C ALA A 70 -4.46 8.22 5.60
N GLY A 71 -5.02 7.02 5.71
CA GLY A 71 -6.11 6.73 6.63
C GLY A 71 -5.70 6.93 8.08
N TRP A 72 -4.48 6.50 8.45
CA TRP A 72 -3.96 6.71 9.80
C TRP A 72 -3.85 8.20 10.12
N VAL A 73 -3.27 8.99 9.20
CA VAL A 73 -3.13 10.43 9.38
C VAL A 73 -4.49 11.10 9.52
N GLN A 74 -5.46 10.73 8.69
CA GLN A 74 -6.81 11.29 8.74
C GLN A 74 -7.48 10.99 10.08
N ARG A 75 -7.32 9.77 10.60
CA ARG A 75 -7.88 9.42 11.91
C ARG A 75 -7.19 10.17 13.05
N GLN A 76 -5.88 10.40 12.98
CA GLN A 76 -5.18 11.20 13.97
C GLN A 76 -5.69 12.65 14.00
N GLN A 77 -6.20 13.14 12.89
CA GLN A 77 -6.80 14.48 12.78
C GLN A 77 -8.29 14.48 13.09
N GLY A 78 -8.85 13.37 13.55
CA GLY A 78 -10.27 13.25 13.86
C GLY A 78 -11.17 13.19 12.62
N GLN A 79 -10.61 12.90 11.47
CA GLN A 79 -11.33 12.80 10.20
C GLN A 79 -11.69 11.36 9.88
N GLN A 80 -12.66 11.16 8.98
CA GLN A 80 -12.94 9.85 8.42
C GLN A 80 -11.92 9.52 7.33
N VAL A 81 -11.71 8.22 7.10
CA VAL A 81 -10.85 7.75 6.02
C VAL A 81 -11.45 8.17 4.68
N LYS A 82 -10.65 8.85 3.87
CA LYS A 82 -11.08 9.39 2.58
C LYS A 82 -10.65 8.47 1.45
N ILE A 83 -11.38 8.56 0.33
CA ILE A 83 -11.00 7.86 -0.89
C ILE A 83 -9.82 8.60 -1.53
N GLY A 84 -8.76 7.84 -1.84
CA GLY A 84 -7.62 8.36 -2.56
C GLY A 84 -7.61 7.86 -4.00
N TYR A 85 -7.03 8.66 -4.87
CA TYR A 85 -6.88 8.33 -6.28
C TYR A 85 -5.43 8.40 -6.70
N ILE A 86 -5.00 7.44 -7.54
CA ILE A 86 -3.69 7.49 -8.16
C ILE A 86 -3.76 8.50 -9.31
N GLY A 87 -3.03 9.61 -9.17
CA GLY A 87 -2.93 10.62 -10.22
C GLY A 87 -1.85 10.30 -11.24
N ALA A 88 -0.79 9.60 -10.83
CA ALA A 88 0.28 9.16 -11.71
C ALA A 88 1.08 8.04 -11.06
N VAL A 89 1.61 7.16 -11.91
CA VAL A 89 2.58 6.12 -11.52
C VAL A 89 3.88 6.49 -12.22
N LYS A 90 4.94 6.67 -11.44
CA LYS A 90 6.25 7.04 -11.99
C LYS A 90 7.24 5.92 -11.73
N GLN A 91 8.05 5.62 -12.74
CA GLN A 91 9.20 4.73 -12.62
C GLN A 91 8.87 3.37 -12.01
N MET A 92 7.72 2.80 -12.39
CA MET A 92 7.38 1.45 -11.96
C MET A 92 8.35 0.45 -12.54
N GLN A 93 9.10 -0.23 -11.66
CA GLN A 93 10.07 -1.24 -12.04
C GLN A 93 9.81 -2.51 -11.25
N THR A 94 9.89 -3.66 -11.92
CA THR A 94 9.74 -4.95 -11.27
C THR A 94 10.82 -5.91 -11.76
N THR A 95 11.33 -6.74 -10.85
CA THR A 95 12.33 -7.76 -11.18
C THR A 95 11.68 -9.06 -11.62
N ARG A 96 10.52 -9.38 -11.03
CA ARG A 96 9.71 -10.54 -11.40
C ARG A 96 8.31 -10.36 -10.82
N LEU A 97 7.35 -11.15 -11.27
CA LEU A 97 6.03 -11.20 -10.64
C LEU A 97 6.06 -12.22 -9.50
N PRO A 98 5.57 -11.85 -8.31
CA PRO A 98 5.57 -12.77 -7.17
C PRO A 98 4.51 -13.85 -7.31
N HIS A 99 4.78 -15.01 -6.72
CA HIS A 99 3.93 -16.19 -6.82
C HIS A 99 2.90 -16.23 -5.69
N VAL A 100 1.78 -16.91 -5.95
CA VAL A 100 0.82 -17.28 -4.92
C VAL A 100 1.57 -17.94 -3.75
N GLY A 101 1.21 -17.56 -2.53
CA GLY A 101 1.81 -18.05 -1.30
C GLY A 101 2.99 -17.23 -0.81
N GLU A 102 3.58 -16.40 -1.66
CA GLU A 102 4.64 -15.50 -1.21
C GLU A 102 4.04 -14.31 -0.45
N THR A 103 4.78 -13.80 0.52
CA THR A 103 4.38 -12.63 1.30
C THR A 103 5.15 -11.41 0.82
N LEU A 104 4.39 -10.43 0.34
CA LEU A 104 4.92 -9.12 -0.01
C LEU A 104 5.05 -8.28 1.24
N THR A 105 6.16 -7.58 1.37
CA THR A 105 6.34 -6.53 2.38
C THR A 105 6.63 -5.24 1.62
N THR A 106 5.80 -4.22 1.82
CA THR A 106 5.97 -2.94 1.14
C THR A 106 6.16 -1.82 2.15
N GLU A 107 7.21 -1.06 1.93
CA GLU A 107 7.45 0.21 2.61
C GLU A 107 7.01 1.33 1.69
N ALA A 108 6.14 2.21 2.21
CA ALA A 108 5.74 3.44 1.55
C ALA A 108 6.26 4.62 2.35
N ARG A 109 6.96 5.53 1.70
CA ARG A 109 7.53 6.71 2.34
C ARG A 109 7.14 7.95 1.56
N VAL A 110 6.52 8.90 2.27
CA VAL A 110 6.16 10.19 1.68
C VAL A 110 7.42 11.00 1.45
N ILE A 111 7.65 11.42 0.20
CA ILE A 111 8.79 12.26 -0.16
C ILE A 111 8.39 13.71 -0.39
N GLN A 112 7.12 13.97 -0.68
CA GLN A 112 6.60 15.32 -0.82
C GLN A 112 5.10 15.31 -0.60
N GLN A 113 4.59 16.35 0.06
CA GLN A 113 3.14 16.53 0.22
C GLN A 113 2.79 18.00 0.10
N VAL A 114 1.83 18.30 -0.79
CA VAL A 114 1.29 19.65 -1.00
C VAL A 114 -0.22 19.54 -1.01
N LEU A 115 -0.88 20.15 -0.03
CA LEU A 115 -2.33 20.08 0.13
C LEU A 115 -2.80 18.62 0.20
N ASN A 116 -3.69 18.21 -0.70
CA ASN A 116 -4.23 16.84 -0.74
C ASN A 116 -3.46 15.92 -1.71
N ILE A 117 -2.29 16.36 -2.18
CA ILE A 117 -1.46 15.58 -3.11
C ILE A 117 -0.21 15.11 -2.40
N SER A 118 0.06 13.81 -2.47
CA SER A 118 1.25 13.19 -1.91
C SER A 118 2.06 12.49 -2.99
N LEU A 119 3.37 12.60 -2.90
CA LEU A 119 4.30 11.83 -3.70
C LEU A 119 4.96 10.81 -2.78
N VAL A 120 4.82 9.52 -3.10
CA VAL A 120 5.18 8.43 -2.19
C VAL A 120 6.04 7.42 -2.92
N ASP A 121 7.22 7.14 -2.37
CA ASP A 121 8.07 6.04 -2.83
C ASP A 121 7.63 4.74 -2.18
N CYS A 122 7.48 3.69 -3.00
CA CYS A 122 7.08 2.36 -2.54
C CYS A 122 8.14 1.35 -2.94
N ILE A 123 8.58 0.55 -1.98
CA ILE A 123 9.53 -0.54 -2.18
C ILE A 123 8.89 -1.84 -1.71
N THR A 124 8.75 -2.80 -2.61
CA THR A 124 8.12 -4.09 -2.33
C THR A 124 9.16 -5.19 -2.37
N ARG A 125 9.18 -6.04 -1.33
CA ARG A 125 10.11 -7.17 -1.20
C ARG A 125 9.36 -8.45 -0.86
N VAL A 126 10.00 -9.57 -1.21
CA VAL A 126 9.68 -10.89 -0.66
C VAL A 126 10.91 -11.33 0.12
N GLY A 127 10.81 -11.38 1.45
CA GLY A 127 12.00 -11.54 2.30
C GLY A 127 12.98 -10.40 2.03
N ASP A 128 14.21 -10.74 1.68
CA ASP A 128 15.23 -9.76 1.33
C ASP A 128 15.26 -9.42 -0.17
N GLU A 129 14.48 -10.12 -0.96
CA GLU A 129 14.48 -9.94 -2.42
C GLU A 129 13.67 -8.71 -2.82
N LEU A 130 14.29 -7.81 -3.56
CA LEU A 130 13.59 -6.67 -4.14
C LEU A 130 12.70 -7.15 -5.29
N ILE A 131 11.40 -6.88 -5.20
CA ILE A 131 10.41 -7.29 -6.21
C ILE A 131 10.02 -6.10 -7.09
N ALA A 132 9.73 -4.95 -6.49
CA ALA A 132 9.26 -3.81 -7.25
C ALA A 132 9.56 -2.51 -6.53
N THR A 133 9.76 -1.47 -7.32
CA THR A 133 9.84 -0.09 -6.84
C THR A 133 8.95 0.79 -7.69
N THR A 134 8.32 1.77 -7.08
CA THR A 134 7.54 2.76 -7.82
C THR A 134 7.40 4.03 -7.00
N THR A 135 7.13 5.13 -7.68
CA THR A 135 6.71 6.36 -7.04
C THR A 135 5.28 6.65 -7.48
N LEU A 136 4.40 6.83 -6.51
CA LEU A 136 2.99 7.12 -6.74
C LEU A 136 2.69 8.56 -6.40
N LYS A 137 1.96 9.23 -7.30
CA LYS A 137 1.33 10.51 -7.02
C LYS A 137 -0.12 10.26 -6.67
N LEU A 138 -0.50 10.62 -5.46
CA LEU A 138 -1.81 10.31 -4.91
C LEU A 138 -2.55 11.59 -4.55
N ALA A 139 -3.85 11.59 -4.77
CA ALA A 139 -4.72 12.68 -4.37
C ALA A 139 -5.87 12.13 -3.53
N THR A 140 -6.26 12.85 -2.48
CA THR A 140 -7.47 12.54 -1.72
C THR A 140 -8.55 13.57 -2.04
N ILE A 141 -9.80 13.12 -2.05
CA ILE A 141 -10.96 13.97 -2.30
C ILE A 141 -11.81 13.99 -1.04
N ASP A 142 -12.19 15.19 -0.64
CA ASP A 142 -13.06 15.41 0.52
C ASP A 142 -14.51 15.05 0.21
#